data_a587f2198d8118f7e4107fc3b989496a
#
_entry.id   a587f2198d8118f7e4107fc3b989496a
#
_cell.length_a   1.000
_cell.length_b   1.000
_cell.length_c   1.000
_cell.angle_alpha   90.00
_cell.angle_beta   90.00
_cell.angle_gamma   90.00
#
_symmetry.space_group_name_H-M   'P 1'
#
loop_
_entity.id
_entity.type
_entity.pdbx_description
1 polymer ?
#
loop_
_entity_poly.entity_id
_entity_poly.type
_entity_poly.pdbx_seq_one_letter_code
_entity_poly.pdbx_strand_id
1 'polypeptide(L)'
;MATKLSRRSFIKLGAAAAAGGLAGGLTPQQSQGMGTPPNLLPTGPITQVKGFCPFCQVRCTYHAQVQDGRVVSLVGDPGNRWTGGAMCPKGMSIVELIGSPSRLTEPMLKVNGEWKKISYAEAVDLVAEKVAAAMKEYGPKINEHVALTMPLWDCRENELAALMTMRLIGCVNNMPAGEVCISSASNTLSWFLGANTSTTTVNEVLNAHTLILWGANINELYPPYTRWLEMARE
;
A
#
# COMPACT_ATOMS: atom_id res chain seq x y z
N MET A 1 9.11 32.63 32.27
CA MET A 1 10.47 32.67 31.72
C MET A 1 10.80 31.25 31.21
N ALA A 2 10.80 31.01 29.92
CA ALA A 2 11.15 29.70 29.34
C ALA A 2 12.69 29.64 29.23
N THR A 3 13.32 28.79 29.99
CA THR A 3 14.76 28.52 29.96
C THR A 3 15.11 27.81 28.63
N LYS A 4 15.83 28.48 27.73
CA LYS A 4 16.35 27.87 26.51
C LYS A 4 17.44 26.85 26.86
N LEU A 5 17.14 25.58 26.75
CA LEU A 5 18.15 24.50 26.86
C LEU A 5 19.10 24.54 25.65
N SER A 6 20.40 24.64 25.92
CA SER A 6 21.42 24.54 24.89
C SER A 6 21.57 23.08 24.38
N ARG A 7 22.03 22.89 23.12
CA ARG A 7 22.31 21.55 22.57
C ARG A 7 23.24 20.74 23.48
N ARG A 8 24.22 21.41 24.10
CA ARG A 8 25.19 20.79 25.02
C ARG A 8 24.56 20.34 26.33
N SER A 9 23.57 21.09 26.82
CA SER A 9 22.79 20.73 28.03
C SER A 9 21.86 19.56 27.76
N PHE A 10 21.27 19.50 26.55
CA PHE A 10 20.41 18.39 26.16
C PHE A 10 21.19 17.08 26.05
N ILE A 11 22.40 17.10 25.46
CA ILE A 11 23.26 15.91 25.34
C ILE A 11 23.73 15.46 26.73
N LYS A 12 24.07 16.38 27.63
CA LYS A 12 24.47 16.04 29.03
C LYS A 12 23.31 15.43 29.80
N LEU A 13 22.08 15.93 29.65
CA LEU A 13 20.87 15.33 30.25
C LEU A 13 20.58 13.92 29.71
N GLY A 14 20.73 13.72 28.43
CA GLY A 14 20.56 12.41 27.78
C GLY A 14 21.59 11.38 28.28
N ALA A 15 22.87 11.78 28.41
CA ALA A 15 23.92 10.94 28.93
C ALA A 15 23.74 10.62 30.44
N ALA A 16 23.27 11.58 31.23
CA ALA A 16 22.99 11.35 32.65
C ALA A 16 21.77 10.43 32.86
N ALA A 17 20.74 10.55 32.03
CA ALA A 17 19.58 9.65 32.03
C ALA A 17 19.95 8.20 31.65
N ALA A 18 20.85 8.03 30.66
CA ALA A 18 21.35 6.73 30.28
C ALA A 18 22.22 6.09 31.37
N ALA A 19 23.08 6.88 32.05
CA ALA A 19 23.91 6.40 33.15
C ALA A 19 23.09 6.08 34.40
N GLY A 20 22.05 6.86 34.69
CA GLY A 20 21.14 6.61 35.81
C GLY A 20 20.25 5.38 35.62
N GLY A 21 19.89 5.07 34.37
CA GLY A 21 19.14 3.84 34.03
C GLY A 21 19.93 2.56 34.25
N LEU A 22 21.27 2.61 34.12
CA LEU A 22 22.14 1.46 34.35
C LEU A 22 22.40 1.19 35.84
N ALA A 23 22.31 2.22 36.70
CA ALA A 23 22.53 2.10 38.14
C ALA A 23 21.25 1.76 38.93
N GLY A 24 20.07 1.92 38.33
CA GLY A 24 18.77 1.82 39.03
C GLY A 24 18.02 0.53 38.83
N GLY A 25 18.64 -0.58 38.40
CA GLY A 25 17.97 -1.89 38.34
C GLY A 25 16.62 -1.93 37.63
N LEU A 26 16.38 -1.02 36.68
CA LEU A 26 15.26 -1.15 35.76
C LEU A 26 15.52 -2.35 34.86
N THR A 27 14.98 -3.49 35.30
CA THR A 27 14.74 -4.57 34.33
C THR A 27 14.07 -3.94 33.12
N PRO A 28 14.58 -4.15 31.91
CA PRO A 28 13.86 -3.72 30.73
C PRO A 28 12.49 -4.38 30.85
N GLN A 29 11.47 -3.59 31.13
CA GLN A 29 10.10 -4.01 30.96
C GLN A 29 10.05 -4.40 29.50
N GLN A 30 10.12 -5.70 29.26
CA GLN A 30 9.95 -6.26 27.94
C GLN A 30 8.68 -5.64 27.42
N SER A 31 8.82 -4.68 26.52
CA SER A 31 7.75 -4.40 25.60
C SER A 31 7.39 -5.78 25.06
N GLN A 32 6.25 -6.29 25.44
CA GLN A 32 5.63 -7.44 24.81
C GLN A 32 5.24 -6.98 23.40
N GLY A 33 6.26 -6.66 22.59
CA GLY A 33 6.15 -6.87 21.18
C GLY A 33 5.77 -8.32 21.06
N MET A 34 4.72 -8.64 20.36
CA MET A 34 4.26 -10.00 20.09
C MET A 34 5.37 -10.78 19.39
N GLY A 35 6.44 -11.09 20.16
CA GLY A 35 7.46 -12.01 19.75
C GLY A 35 6.82 -13.38 19.72
N THR A 36 6.78 -13.97 18.58
CA THR A 36 6.46 -15.40 18.43
C THR A 36 7.37 -16.15 19.41
N PRO A 37 6.82 -16.97 20.35
CA PRO A 37 7.65 -17.75 21.25
C PRO A 37 8.70 -18.52 20.46
N PRO A 38 9.93 -18.64 20.93
CA PRO A 38 11.05 -19.24 20.18
C PRO A 38 10.76 -20.65 19.65
N ASN A 39 9.82 -21.36 20.26
CA ASN A 39 9.40 -22.71 19.86
C ASN A 39 8.39 -22.74 18.70
N LEU A 40 7.99 -21.58 18.16
CA LEU A 40 7.07 -21.45 17.03
C LEU A 40 7.74 -20.87 15.77
N LEU A 41 9.06 -20.81 15.73
CA LEU A 41 9.75 -20.43 14.51
C LEU A 41 9.53 -21.54 13.47
N PRO A 42 9.11 -21.18 12.24
CA PRO A 42 8.93 -22.13 11.17
C PRO A 42 10.27 -22.87 10.90
N THR A 43 10.24 -24.17 10.75
CA THR A 43 11.43 -25.01 10.52
C THR A 43 11.38 -25.76 9.18
N GLY A 44 10.26 -25.70 8.49
CA GLY A 44 10.06 -26.34 7.19
C GLY A 44 10.86 -25.70 6.06
N PRO A 45 10.86 -26.29 4.87
CA PRO A 45 11.54 -25.74 3.71
C PRO A 45 10.93 -24.41 3.29
N ILE A 46 11.78 -23.47 2.86
CA ILE A 46 11.32 -22.18 2.32
C ILE A 46 10.92 -22.37 0.86
N THR A 47 9.69 -21.97 0.53
CA THR A 47 9.22 -21.81 -0.84
C THR A 47 9.13 -20.32 -1.20
N GLN A 48 9.26 -20.01 -2.50
CA GLN A 48 9.21 -18.63 -2.97
C GLN A 48 7.97 -18.40 -3.84
N VAL A 49 7.24 -17.34 -3.55
CA VAL A 49 6.08 -16.91 -4.33
C VAL A 49 6.32 -15.48 -4.84
N LYS A 50 6.19 -15.26 -6.13
CA LYS A 50 6.29 -13.91 -6.70
C LYS A 50 5.06 -13.08 -6.35
N GLY A 51 5.30 -11.82 -6.04
CA GLY A 51 4.26 -10.85 -5.79
C GLY A 51 4.70 -9.42 -6.13
N PHE A 52 3.82 -8.47 -5.92
CA PHE A 52 4.13 -7.05 -6.05
C PHE A 52 3.54 -6.26 -4.88
N CYS A 53 4.17 -5.15 -4.55
CA CYS A 53 3.74 -4.26 -3.49
C CYS A 53 2.56 -3.38 -3.95
N PRO A 54 1.43 -3.36 -3.23
CA PRO A 54 0.25 -2.58 -3.63
C PRO A 54 0.25 -1.13 -3.15
N PHE A 55 1.24 -0.70 -2.34
CA PHE A 55 1.15 0.58 -1.63
C PHE A 55 1.36 1.83 -2.49
N CYS A 56 2.07 1.74 -3.61
CA CYS A 56 2.28 2.89 -4.49
C CYS A 56 2.49 2.47 -5.94
N GLN A 57 2.59 3.45 -6.84
CA GLN A 57 2.76 3.22 -8.29
C GLN A 57 4.07 2.53 -8.69
N VAL A 58 5.08 2.52 -7.83
CA VAL A 58 6.35 1.85 -8.12
C VAL A 58 6.15 0.36 -8.37
N ARG A 59 5.14 -0.26 -7.70
CA ARG A 59 4.81 -1.68 -7.89
C ARG A 59 6.04 -2.59 -7.76
N CYS A 60 6.83 -2.37 -6.71
CA CYS A 60 8.02 -3.19 -6.45
C CYS A 60 7.63 -4.67 -6.47
N THR A 61 8.27 -5.44 -7.36
CA THR A 61 8.11 -6.88 -7.37
C THR A 61 9.01 -7.51 -6.31
N TYR A 62 8.55 -8.60 -5.73
CA TYR A 62 9.26 -9.31 -4.68
C TYR A 62 9.05 -10.82 -4.77
N HIS A 63 9.92 -11.56 -4.10
CA HIS A 63 9.76 -12.96 -3.78
C HIS A 63 9.38 -13.07 -2.30
N ALA A 64 8.14 -13.46 -2.03
CA ALA A 64 7.71 -13.81 -0.68
C ALA A 64 8.30 -15.16 -0.29
N GLN A 65 9.01 -15.20 0.82
CA GLN A 65 9.51 -16.44 1.39
C GLN A 65 8.42 -17.03 2.30
N VAL A 66 7.93 -18.20 1.93
CA VAL A 66 6.86 -18.90 2.64
C VAL A 66 7.45 -20.14 3.31
N GLN A 67 7.20 -20.29 4.59
CA GLN A 67 7.64 -21.40 5.41
C GLN A 67 6.47 -21.87 6.28
N ASP A 68 6.15 -23.15 6.25
CA ASP A 68 5.00 -23.73 6.98
C ASP A 68 3.68 -22.97 6.74
N GLY A 69 3.43 -22.55 5.48
CA GLY A 69 2.22 -21.82 5.08
C GLY A 69 2.19 -20.34 5.53
N ARG A 70 3.25 -19.80 6.10
CA ARG A 70 3.36 -18.42 6.54
C ARG A 70 4.40 -17.64 5.75
N VAL A 71 4.08 -16.40 5.40
CA VAL A 71 5.07 -15.48 4.83
C VAL A 71 6.00 -15.03 5.95
N VAL A 72 7.29 -15.38 5.86
CA VAL A 72 8.30 -15.05 6.87
C VAL A 72 9.16 -13.87 6.48
N SER A 73 9.34 -13.61 5.18
CA SER A 73 10.06 -12.43 4.69
C SER A 73 9.70 -12.10 3.25
N LEU A 74 10.06 -10.90 2.83
CA LEU A 74 10.00 -10.46 1.43
C LEU A 74 11.39 -10.08 0.96
N VAL A 75 11.75 -10.53 -0.23
CA VAL A 75 13.01 -10.16 -0.90
C VAL A 75 12.65 -9.49 -2.21
N GLY A 76 13.11 -8.25 -2.41
CA GLY A 76 12.87 -7.55 -3.66
C GLY A 76 13.42 -8.33 -4.85
N ASP A 77 12.70 -8.31 -5.97
CA ASP A 77 13.09 -9.00 -7.19
C ASP A 77 14.17 -8.19 -7.94
N PRO A 78 15.42 -8.69 -8.01
CA PRO A 78 16.50 -8.00 -8.72
C PRO A 78 16.25 -7.91 -10.24
N GLY A 79 15.36 -8.73 -10.79
CA GLY A 79 14.93 -8.67 -12.18
C GLY A 79 14.00 -7.49 -12.50
N ASN A 80 13.49 -6.79 -11.49
CA ASN A 80 12.71 -5.58 -11.70
C ASN A 80 13.61 -4.41 -12.13
N ARG A 81 13.54 -4.03 -13.40
CA ARG A 81 14.39 -2.99 -13.99
C ARG A 81 14.20 -1.60 -13.35
N TRP A 82 13.00 -1.31 -12.83
CA TRP A 82 12.71 0.01 -12.24
C TRP A 82 13.21 0.14 -10.82
N THR A 83 13.16 -0.93 -10.03
CA THR A 83 13.58 -0.90 -8.63
C THR A 83 14.94 -1.55 -8.40
N GLY A 84 15.40 -2.42 -9.33
CA GLY A 84 16.63 -3.19 -9.18
C GLY A 84 16.66 -4.02 -7.90
N GLY A 85 15.50 -4.53 -7.46
CA GLY A 85 15.36 -5.28 -6.23
C GLY A 85 15.17 -4.41 -4.97
N ALA A 86 15.17 -3.08 -5.09
CA ALA A 86 14.93 -2.22 -3.93
C ALA A 86 13.46 -2.26 -3.51
N MET A 87 13.24 -2.33 -2.19
CA MET A 87 11.94 -2.16 -1.54
C MET A 87 12.08 -1.16 -0.40
N CYS A 88 11.06 -0.35 -0.18
CA CYS A 88 11.01 0.55 0.95
C CYS A 88 10.42 -0.13 2.20
N PRO A 89 10.58 0.45 3.41
CA PRO A 89 10.03 -0.12 4.64
C PRO A 89 8.52 -0.37 4.58
N LYS A 90 7.75 0.48 3.88
CA LYS A 90 6.30 0.26 3.69
C LYS A 90 6.03 -1.07 2.96
N GLY A 91 6.78 -1.37 1.90
CA GLY A 91 6.65 -2.64 1.19
C GLY A 91 7.10 -3.84 2.03
N MET A 92 8.14 -3.68 2.83
CA MET A 92 8.62 -4.73 3.72
C MET A 92 7.63 -5.08 4.82
N SER A 93 6.84 -4.10 5.31
CA SER A 93 5.83 -4.33 6.36
C SER A 93 4.60 -5.14 5.91
N ILE A 94 4.51 -5.52 4.63
CA ILE A 94 3.44 -6.40 4.12
C ILE A 94 3.40 -7.72 4.90
N VAL A 95 4.55 -8.24 5.36
CA VAL A 95 4.62 -9.47 6.17
C VAL A 95 3.76 -9.33 7.43
N GLU A 96 3.93 -8.21 8.14
CA GLU A 96 3.16 -7.93 9.36
C GLU A 96 1.68 -7.70 9.04
N LEU A 97 1.38 -7.03 7.94
CA LEU A 97 0.00 -6.80 7.50
C LEU A 97 -0.74 -8.09 7.19
N ILE A 98 -0.08 -9.04 6.51
CA ILE A 98 -0.67 -10.35 6.18
C ILE A 98 -0.95 -11.15 7.46
N GLY A 99 -0.02 -11.11 8.43
CA GLY A 99 -0.11 -11.82 9.71
C GLY A 99 -0.92 -11.11 10.79
N SER A 100 -1.44 -9.91 10.53
CA SER A 100 -2.12 -9.10 11.54
C SER A 100 -3.39 -9.77 12.05
N PRO A 101 -3.58 -9.91 13.37
CA PRO A 101 -4.81 -10.46 13.95
C PRO A 101 -6.04 -9.57 13.72
N SER A 102 -5.84 -8.29 13.39
CA SER A 102 -6.92 -7.36 13.05
C SER A 102 -7.30 -7.39 11.57
N ARG A 103 -6.61 -8.18 10.74
CA ARG A 103 -6.95 -8.30 9.33
C ARG A 103 -8.29 -9.00 9.15
N LEU A 104 -9.17 -8.40 8.34
CA LEU A 104 -10.42 -9.06 7.93
C LEU A 104 -10.10 -10.26 7.02
N THR A 105 -10.51 -11.45 7.44
CA THR A 105 -10.33 -12.69 6.68
C THR A 105 -11.64 -13.22 6.11
N GLU A 106 -12.76 -12.68 6.58
CA GLU A 106 -14.10 -13.06 6.17
C GLU A 106 -14.97 -11.82 5.95
N PRO A 107 -15.98 -11.87 5.06
CA PRO A 107 -16.95 -10.79 4.93
C PRO A 107 -17.71 -10.57 6.25
N MET A 108 -18.09 -9.32 6.51
CA MET A 108 -18.85 -8.96 7.70
C MET A 108 -20.06 -8.13 7.31
N LEU A 109 -21.21 -8.50 7.86
CA LEU A 109 -22.46 -7.78 7.71
C LEU A 109 -22.81 -7.05 9.01
N LYS A 110 -23.15 -5.77 8.91
CA LYS A 110 -23.63 -4.99 10.06
C LYS A 110 -25.14 -5.13 10.20
N VAL A 111 -25.57 -5.75 11.32
CA VAL A 111 -26.98 -5.96 11.63
C VAL A 111 -27.27 -5.33 13.00
N ASN A 112 -28.22 -4.41 13.06
CA ASN A 112 -28.60 -3.70 14.30
C ASN A 112 -27.42 -3.06 15.05
N GLY A 113 -26.45 -2.55 14.32
CA GLY A 113 -25.26 -1.92 14.88
C GLY A 113 -24.09 -2.87 15.18
N GLU A 114 -24.28 -4.17 15.16
CA GLU A 114 -23.28 -5.19 15.43
C GLU A 114 -22.74 -5.83 14.15
N TRP A 115 -21.44 -6.15 14.12
CA TRP A 115 -20.81 -6.84 13.02
C TRP A 115 -20.91 -8.35 13.18
N LYS A 116 -21.50 -9.02 12.17
CA LYS A 116 -21.58 -10.48 12.07
C LYS A 116 -20.76 -10.98 10.90
N LYS A 117 -20.00 -12.04 11.09
CA LYS A 117 -19.33 -12.77 10.03
C LYS A 117 -20.35 -13.50 9.17
N ILE A 118 -20.19 -13.42 7.87
CA ILE A 118 -20.99 -14.14 6.87
C ILE A 118 -20.07 -14.86 5.89
N SER A 119 -20.56 -15.85 5.19
CA SER A 119 -19.79 -16.49 4.13
C SER A 119 -19.62 -15.58 2.92
N TYR A 120 -18.61 -15.87 2.08
CA TYR A 120 -18.40 -15.11 0.86
C TYR A 120 -19.60 -15.26 -0.11
N ALA A 121 -20.20 -16.45 -0.20
CA ALA A 121 -21.37 -16.69 -1.01
C ALA A 121 -22.56 -15.83 -0.56
N GLU A 122 -22.86 -15.81 0.74
CA GLU A 122 -23.93 -14.95 1.31
C GLU A 122 -23.69 -13.47 1.03
N ALA A 123 -22.42 -13.02 1.10
CA ALA A 123 -22.07 -11.63 0.79
C ALA A 123 -22.34 -11.29 -0.69
N VAL A 124 -21.98 -12.19 -1.60
CA VAL A 124 -22.21 -12.02 -3.05
C VAL A 124 -23.71 -12.03 -3.35
N ASP A 125 -24.47 -12.97 -2.80
CA ASP A 125 -25.92 -13.07 -2.99
C ASP A 125 -26.62 -11.81 -2.48
N LEU A 126 -26.25 -11.31 -1.30
CA LEU A 126 -26.81 -10.08 -0.73
C LEU A 126 -26.55 -8.86 -1.63
N VAL A 127 -25.36 -8.72 -2.18
CA VAL A 127 -25.03 -7.64 -3.11
C VAL A 127 -25.83 -7.78 -4.40
N ALA A 128 -25.90 -8.98 -4.97
CA ALA A 128 -26.64 -9.26 -6.19
C ALA A 128 -28.14 -8.96 -6.02
N GLU A 129 -28.74 -9.35 -4.90
CA GLU A 129 -30.14 -9.05 -4.58
C GLU A 129 -30.40 -7.55 -4.52
N LYS A 130 -29.56 -6.79 -3.84
CA LYS A 130 -29.70 -5.33 -3.75
C LYS A 130 -29.54 -4.63 -5.08
N VAL A 131 -28.58 -5.06 -5.90
CA VAL A 131 -28.41 -4.53 -7.26
C VAL A 131 -29.59 -4.84 -8.13
N ALA A 132 -30.11 -6.09 -8.11
CA ALA A 132 -31.30 -6.49 -8.85
C ALA A 132 -32.54 -5.69 -8.43
N ALA A 133 -32.71 -5.45 -7.13
CA ALA A 133 -33.81 -4.62 -6.62
C ALA A 133 -33.71 -3.18 -7.14
N ALA A 134 -32.50 -2.58 -7.10
CA ALA A 134 -32.26 -1.25 -7.64
C ALA A 134 -32.51 -1.17 -9.16
N MET A 135 -32.08 -2.18 -9.93
CA MET A 135 -32.39 -2.26 -11.35
C MET A 135 -33.90 -2.33 -11.64
N LYS A 136 -34.64 -3.09 -10.84
CA LYS A 136 -36.10 -3.20 -10.98
C LYS A 136 -36.80 -1.90 -10.61
N GLU A 137 -36.36 -1.22 -9.56
CA GLU A 137 -36.96 0.02 -9.04
C GLU A 137 -36.67 1.22 -9.94
N TYR A 138 -35.44 1.40 -10.35
CA TYR A 138 -34.97 2.61 -11.04
C TYR A 138 -34.86 2.45 -12.57
N GLY A 139 -34.73 1.21 -13.08
CA GLY A 139 -34.67 0.95 -14.51
C GLY A 139 -33.63 1.83 -15.23
N PRO A 140 -34.05 2.62 -16.25
CA PRO A 140 -33.17 3.51 -16.99
C PRO A 140 -32.48 4.61 -16.15
N LYS A 141 -33.01 4.88 -14.96
CA LYS A 141 -32.43 5.86 -14.02
C LYS A 141 -31.43 5.24 -13.04
N ILE A 142 -30.98 4.03 -13.27
CA ILE A 142 -30.03 3.32 -12.39
C ILE A 142 -28.76 4.17 -12.11
N ASN A 143 -28.33 5.00 -13.06
CA ASN A 143 -27.18 5.87 -12.91
C ASN A 143 -27.37 7.03 -11.89
N GLU A 144 -28.61 7.34 -11.50
CA GLU A 144 -28.88 8.33 -10.47
C GLU A 144 -28.78 7.73 -9.05
N HIS A 145 -28.81 6.41 -8.93
CA HIS A 145 -28.96 5.69 -7.65
C HIS A 145 -27.82 4.72 -7.34
N VAL A 146 -27.08 4.27 -8.35
CA VAL A 146 -25.98 3.34 -8.18
C VAL A 146 -24.69 3.94 -8.74
N ALA A 147 -23.63 3.88 -7.97
CA ALA A 147 -22.29 4.28 -8.37
C ALA A 147 -21.27 3.26 -7.89
N LEU A 148 -20.21 3.08 -8.65
CA LEU A 148 -19.04 2.30 -8.28
C LEU A 148 -17.88 3.25 -7.97
N THR A 149 -17.34 3.14 -6.78
CA THR A 149 -16.08 3.79 -6.41
C THR A 149 -14.99 2.75 -6.27
N MET A 150 -13.87 2.95 -6.93
CA MET A 150 -12.77 2.00 -6.94
C MET A 150 -11.46 2.68 -6.55
N PRO A 151 -10.54 1.96 -5.88
CA PRO A 151 -9.19 2.45 -5.68
C PRO A 151 -8.43 2.53 -7.01
N LEU A 152 -7.54 3.50 -7.13
CA LEU A 152 -6.73 3.69 -8.34
C LEU A 152 -5.63 2.62 -8.49
N TRP A 153 -5.20 2.03 -7.38
CA TRP A 153 -4.01 1.18 -7.31
C TRP A 153 -4.30 -0.29 -7.05
N ASP A 154 -5.50 -0.74 -7.35
CA ASP A 154 -5.86 -2.16 -7.25
C ASP A 154 -5.30 -3.00 -8.40
N CYS A 155 -5.52 -4.30 -8.35
CA CYS A 155 -5.23 -5.19 -9.46
C CYS A 155 -6.11 -4.82 -10.66
N ARG A 156 -5.52 -4.73 -11.84
CA ARG A 156 -6.24 -4.39 -13.08
C ARG A 156 -7.39 -5.34 -13.36
N GLU A 157 -7.24 -6.61 -13.00
CA GLU A 157 -8.27 -7.64 -13.15
C GLU A 157 -9.52 -7.30 -12.34
N ASN A 158 -9.37 -6.87 -11.09
CA ASN A 158 -10.48 -6.47 -10.23
C ASN A 158 -11.19 -5.23 -10.77
N GLU A 159 -10.41 -4.22 -11.18
CA GLU A 159 -10.93 -3.00 -11.79
C GLU A 159 -11.75 -3.33 -13.04
N LEU A 160 -11.21 -4.13 -13.94
CA LEU A 160 -11.88 -4.51 -15.19
C LEU A 160 -13.16 -5.30 -14.90
N ALA A 161 -13.12 -6.29 -14.01
CA ALA A 161 -14.29 -7.08 -13.64
C ALA A 161 -15.40 -6.20 -13.04
N ALA A 162 -15.05 -5.26 -12.18
CA ALA A 162 -16.00 -4.34 -11.58
C ALA A 162 -16.63 -3.40 -12.64
N LEU A 163 -15.82 -2.83 -13.55
CA LEU A 163 -16.30 -2.00 -14.65
C LEU A 163 -17.23 -2.76 -15.59
N MET A 164 -16.86 -4.01 -15.95
CA MET A 164 -17.70 -4.86 -16.80
C MET A 164 -19.03 -5.16 -16.11
N THR A 165 -19.02 -5.46 -14.82
CA THR A 165 -20.25 -5.71 -14.04
C THR A 165 -21.16 -4.48 -14.08
N MET A 166 -20.62 -3.28 -13.84
CA MET A 166 -21.41 -2.04 -13.88
C MET A 166 -22.03 -1.82 -15.27
N ARG A 167 -21.30 -2.06 -16.34
CA ARG A 167 -21.83 -1.94 -17.71
C ARG A 167 -22.91 -2.96 -18.01
N LEU A 168 -22.77 -4.20 -17.53
CA LEU A 168 -23.77 -5.24 -17.71
C LEU A 168 -25.11 -4.90 -17.05
N ILE A 169 -25.09 -4.21 -15.92
CA ILE A 169 -26.32 -3.73 -15.26
C ILE A 169 -26.83 -2.39 -15.83
N GLY A 170 -26.21 -1.88 -16.87
CA GLY A 170 -26.59 -0.60 -17.51
C GLY A 170 -26.13 0.65 -16.74
N CYS A 171 -25.27 0.50 -15.75
CA CYS A 171 -24.73 1.62 -14.98
C CYS A 171 -23.36 2.04 -15.51
N VAL A 172 -23.25 3.32 -15.89
CA VAL A 172 -22.00 3.94 -16.33
C VAL A 172 -21.38 4.86 -15.26
N ASN A 173 -22.06 5.00 -14.13
CA ASN A 173 -21.64 5.88 -13.05
C ASN A 173 -20.50 5.24 -12.26
N ASN A 174 -19.32 5.42 -12.78
CA ASN A 174 -18.08 4.86 -12.28
C ASN A 174 -17.14 6.03 -11.93
N MET A 175 -16.74 6.11 -10.67
CA MET A 175 -15.84 7.14 -10.18
C MET A 175 -14.59 6.49 -9.56
N PRO A 176 -13.58 6.15 -10.38
CA PRO A 176 -12.29 5.72 -9.85
C PRO A 176 -11.62 6.86 -9.09
N ALA A 177 -10.84 6.54 -8.07
CA ALA A 177 -10.10 7.54 -7.30
C ALA A 177 -9.20 8.44 -8.19
N GLY A 178 -8.85 7.98 -9.38
CA GLY A 178 -8.12 8.74 -10.40
C GLY A 178 -8.79 10.05 -10.79
N GLU A 179 -10.12 10.13 -10.80
CA GLU A 179 -10.87 11.33 -11.20
C GLU A 179 -10.57 12.53 -10.29
N VAL A 180 -10.41 12.31 -9.01
CA VAL A 180 -10.07 13.35 -8.02
C VAL A 180 -8.57 13.45 -7.72
N CYS A 181 -7.75 12.56 -8.28
CA CYS A 181 -6.32 12.46 -7.98
C CYS A 181 -5.46 12.93 -9.16
N ILE A 182 -5.51 12.21 -10.27
CA ILE A 182 -4.54 12.37 -11.38
C ILE A 182 -5.17 12.82 -12.69
N SER A 183 -6.48 12.80 -12.84
CA SER A 183 -7.14 13.06 -14.13
C SER A 183 -6.78 14.43 -14.72
N SER A 184 -6.68 15.48 -13.89
CA SER A 184 -6.26 16.80 -14.37
C SER A 184 -4.82 16.77 -14.93
N ALA A 185 -3.89 16.15 -14.23
CA ALA A 185 -2.51 16.01 -14.68
C ALA A 185 -2.41 15.11 -15.92
N SER A 186 -3.11 13.97 -15.94
CA SER A 186 -3.11 13.06 -17.09
C SER A 186 -3.68 13.70 -18.35
N ASN A 187 -4.77 14.45 -18.24
CA ASN A 187 -5.36 15.17 -19.36
C ASN A 187 -4.42 16.25 -19.88
N THR A 188 -3.78 17.01 -18.98
CA THR A 188 -2.80 18.03 -19.36
C THR A 188 -1.61 17.38 -20.09
N LEU A 189 -1.05 16.28 -19.57
CA LEU A 189 0.03 15.56 -20.23
C LEU A 189 -0.38 15.05 -21.61
N SER A 190 -1.63 14.57 -21.76
CA SER A 190 -2.15 14.13 -23.07
C SER A 190 -2.16 15.25 -24.09
N TRP A 191 -2.47 16.46 -23.70
CA TRP A 191 -2.46 17.61 -24.61
C TRP A 191 -1.07 18.06 -25.01
N PHE A 192 -0.09 18.00 -24.10
CA PHE A 192 1.27 18.45 -24.38
C PHE A 192 2.18 17.38 -24.93
N LEU A 193 2.04 16.13 -24.47
CA LEU A 193 2.93 15.03 -24.81
C LEU A 193 2.29 13.96 -25.70
N GLY A 194 0.98 14.05 -25.95
CA GLY A 194 0.24 13.02 -26.67
C GLY A 194 0.05 11.71 -25.87
N ALA A 195 0.42 11.68 -24.61
CA ALA A 195 0.29 10.53 -23.72
C ALA A 195 -0.15 10.98 -22.33
N ASN A 196 -1.03 10.23 -21.70
CA ASN A 196 -1.57 10.52 -20.36
C ASN A 196 -0.67 10.08 -19.21
N THR A 197 0.57 9.75 -19.49
CA THR A 197 1.55 9.26 -18.53
C THR A 197 2.96 9.70 -18.94
N SER A 198 3.95 9.37 -18.12
CA SER A 198 5.35 9.59 -18.47
C SER A 198 5.71 8.88 -19.78
N THR A 199 6.42 9.56 -20.65
CA THR A 199 6.94 9.02 -21.93
C THR A 199 8.28 8.33 -21.78
N THR A 200 8.88 8.37 -20.57
CA THR A 200 10.17 7.76 -20.24
C THR A 200 10.07 6.90 -18.99
N THR A 201 11.07 6.07 -18.76
CA THR A 201 11.21 5.29 -17.53
C THR A 201 12.07 6.05 -16.51
N VAL A 202 11.94 5.72 -15.23
CA VAL A 202 12.62 6.45 -14.15
C VAL A 202 14.16 6.39 -14.27
N ASN A 203 14.72 5.31 -14.79
CA ASN A 203 16.16 5.14 -14.96
C ASN A 203 16.74 6.01 -16.08
N GLU A 204 15.91 6.61 -16.94
CA GLU A 204 16.37 7.57 -17.96
C GLU A 204 16.93 8.85 -17.34
N VAL A 205 16.69 9.11 -16.07
CA VAL A 205 17.31 10.23 -15.35
C VAL A 205 18.86 10.14 -15.36
N LEU A 206 19.43 8.95 -15.54
CA LEU A 206 20.87 8.75 -15.68
C LEU A 206 21.44 9.38 -16.95
N ASN A 207 20.60 9.61 -17.96
CA ASN A 207 20.98 10.24 -19.23
C ASN A 207 20.68 11.74 -19.26
N ALA A 208 20.14 12.31 -18.16
CA ALA A 208 19.74 13.69 -18.10
C ALA A 208 20.89 14.58 -17.62
N HIS A 209 21.20 15.66 -18.34
CA HIS A 209 22.15 16.69 -17.87
C HIS A 209 21.57 17.59 -16.77
N THR A 210 20.25 17.72 -16.73
CA THR A 210 19.57 18.54 -15.74
C THR A 210 18.28 17.87 -15.32
N LEU A 211 18.05 17.79 -14.01
CA LEU A 211 16.84 17.23 -13.42
C LEU A 211 16.13 18.30 -12.59
N ILE A 212 14.88 18.58 -12.91
CA ILE A 212 14.04 19.52 -12.17
C ILE A 212 13.01 18.74 -11.35
N LEU A 213 13.09 18.84 -10.02
CA LEU A 213 12.09 18.30 -9.10
C LEU A 213 11.11 19.41 -8.73
N TRP A 214 9.92 19.38 -9.30
CA TRP A 214 8.92 20.40 -9.09
C TRP A 214 7.76 19.87 -8.22
N GLY A 215 7.71 20.32 -6.97
CA GLY A 215 6.66 19.92 -6.02
C GLY A 215 6.63 18.43 -5.71
N ALA A 216 7.75 17.72 -5.86
CA ALA A 216 7.86 16.30 -5.68
C ALA A 216 8.91 15.94 -4.62
N ASN A 217 8.52 15.16 -3.63
CA ASN A 217 9.43 14.52 -2.69
C ASN A 217 9.56 13.03 -3.03
N ILE A 218 10.52 12.70 -3.90
CA ILE A 218 10.70 11.33 -4.40
C ILE A 218 11.04 10.36 -3.26
N ASN A 219 11.79 10.81 -2.26
CA ASN A 219 12.20 9.99 -1.11
C ASN A 219 11.00 9.49 -0.29
N GLU A 220 9.93 10.24 -0.27
CA GLU A 220 8.70 9.91 0.46
C GLU A 220 7.67 9.20 -0.44
N LEU A 221 7.46 9.73 -1.65
CA LEU A 221 6.46 9.23 -2.58
C LEU A 221 6.87 7.88 -3.18
N TYR A 222 8.09 7.79 -3.66
CA TYR A 222 8.62 6.65 -4.42
C TYR A 222 10.03 6.26 -3.96
N PRO A 223 10.24 5.87 -2.69
CA PRO A 223 11.56 5.65 -2.13
C PRO A 223 12.50 4.77 -2.96
N PRO A 224 12.04 3.69 -3.62
CA PRO A 224 12.93 2.88 -4.47
C PRO A 224 13.50 3.60 -5.68
N TYR A 225 12.89 4.71 -6.09
CA TYR A 225 13.41 5.52 -7.22
C TYR A 225 14.52 6.49 -6.80
N THR A 226 14.69 6.74 -5.50
CA THR A 226 15.76 7.62 -4.98
C THR A 226 17.14 7.16 -5.44
N ARG A 227 17.37 5.86 -5.52
CA ARG A 227 18.65 5.30 -6.01
C ARG A 227 19.05 5.83 -7.38
N TRP A 228 18.09 6.01 -8.29
CA TRP A 228 18.37 6.51 -9.63
C TRP A 228 18.77 7.99 -9.61
N LEU A 229 18.14 8.77 -8.72
CA LEU A 229 18.50 10.17 -8.52
C LEU A 229 19.89 10.32 -7.89
N GLU A 230 20.24 9.44 -6.96
CA GLU A 230 21.57 9.42 -6.34
C GLU A 230 22.62 9.06 -7.37
N MET A 231 22.42 8.01 -8.16
CA MET A 231 23.33 7.62 -9.24
C MET A 231 23.48 8.69 -10.33
N ALA A 232 22.43 9.47 -10.60
CA ALA A 232 22.49 10.56 -11.59
C ALA A 232 23.27 11.78 -11.09
N ARG A 233 23.58 11.87 -9.79
CA ARG A 233 24.37 12.96 -9.18
C ARG A 233 25.86 12.69 -9.17
N GLU A 234 26.28 11.46 -9.35
CA GLU A 234 27.67 11.02 -9.45
C GLU A 234 28.23 11.25 -10.88
#